data_f1e1f61ddc5c45e74083ccf66b2425e2
#
_entry.id   f1e1f61ddc5c45e74083ccf66b2425e2
#
_cell.length_a   1.000
_cell.length_b   1.000
_cell.length_c   1.000
_cell.angle_alpha   90.00
_cell.angle_beta   90.00
_cell.angle_gamma   90.00
#
_symmetry.space_group_name_H-M   'P 1'
#
loop_
_entity.id
_entity.type
_entity.pdbx_description
1 polymer ?
#
loop_
_entity_poly.entity_id
_entity_poly.type
_entity_poly.pdbx_seq_one_letter_code
_entity_poly.pdbx_strand_id
1 'polypeptide(L)'
;MNVNAAALSAIFLNLSTAYNNTYKEVTTTYEKIAMTVPSSGKFMDYRWLGNFPKMERWVGKKVINKLADYQYVVVNENFAATVEVSRDDIEDDQLGIYKPQAESAAWSAKQLPDELVWEAMNKAFTAKCYDGKPFIATNHPVGEKGSFSNKGTKKLSIESLAKAQGSFGAARTQMMNLKDDQGRPLNVKPNLLVVPVALGDTARALMTVDRLEDGKPNPYKGVCEVLEEPRLTNDDAWFLMDTTKPIKPIIYQVRKKPVFVQMTSMDSPTVFMNGVFYFGTEARAAAGYGHPQTVWGSDGTVA
;
A
#
# COMPACT_ATOMS: atom_id res chain seq x y z
N MET A 1 45.33 1.52 1.12
CA MET A 1 45.04 2.75 0.31
C MET A 1 45.14 3.98 1.20
N ASN A 2 45.70 5.13 0.72
CA ASN A 2 45.69 6.35 1.56
C ASN A 2 44.28 6.90 1.69
N VAL A 3 43.76 6.98 2.91
CA VAL A 3 42.43 7.57 3.20
C VAL A 3 42.56 9.09 3.08
N ASN A 4 42.06 9.62 2.00
CA ASN A 4 41.98 11.07 1.75
C ASN A 4 40.58 11.42 1.20
N ALA A 5 40.22 12.70 1.20
CA ALA A 5 38.89 13.16 0.76
C ALA A 5 38.51 12.72 -0.67
N ALA A 6 39.48 12.66 -1.59
CA ALA A 6 39.23 12.23 -2.97
C ALA A 6 38.93 10.73 -3.07
N ALA A 7 39.71 9.90 -2.34
CA ALA A 7 39.50 8.47 -2.28
C ALA A 7 38.14 8.14 -1.65
N LEU A 8 37.79 8.77 -0.52
CA LEU A 8 36.51 8.62 0.12
C LEU A 8 35.37 9.02 -0.82
N SER A 9 35.48 10.16 -1.51
CA SER A 9 34.49 10.60 -2.47
C SER A 9 34.24 9.57 -3.59
N ALA A 10 35.31 8.97 -4.13
CA ALA A 10 35.20 7.95 -5.17
C ALA A 10 34.53 6.67 -4.66
N ILE A 11 34.89 6.21 -3.45
CA ILE A 11 34.29 5.02 -2.83
C ILE A 11 32.78 5.20 -2.63
N PHE A 12 32.41 6.29 -1.98
CA PHE A 12 30.99 6.53 -1.70
C PHE A 12 30.17 6.87 -2.95
N LEU A 13 30.80 7.43 -4.00
CA LEU A 13 30.16 7.57 -5.30
C LEU A 13 29.85 6.19 -5.93
N ASN A 14 30.76 5.23 -5.82
CA ASN A 14 30.53 3.86 -6.29
C ASN A 14 29.42 3.17 -5.50
N LEU A 15 29.38 3.32 -4.17
CA LEU A 15 28.31 2.77 -3.33
C LEU A 15 26.95 3.41 -3.65
N SER A 16 26.94 4.73 -3.83
CA SER A 16 25.72 5.46 -4.24
C SER A 16 25.25 5.02 -5.63
N THR A 17 26.16 4.73 -6.55
CA THR A 17 25.84 4.24 -7.89
C THR A 17 25.22 2.84 -7.81
N ALA A 18 25.82 1.93 -7.05
CA ALA A 18 25.28 0.59 -6.81
C ALA A 18 23.87 0.66 -6.18
N TYR A 19 23.71 1.48 -5.14
CA TYR A 19 22.41 1.75 -4.51
C TYR A 19 21.38 2.21 -5.55
N ASN A 20 21.67 3.24 -6.33
CA ASN A 20 20.72 3.81 -7.28
C ASN A 20 20.33 2.85 -8.41
N ASN A 21 21.25 1.99 -8.84
CA ASN A 21 20.98 0.97 -9.85
C ASN A 21 20.01 -0.08 -9.29
N THR A 22 20.33 -0.66 -8.15
CA THR A 22 19.44 -1.65 -7.48
C THR A 22 18.08 -1.05 -7.17
N TYR A 23 18.02 0.20 -6.65
CA TYR A 23 16.76 0.87 -6.36
C TYR A 23 15.84 1.01 -7.58
N LYS A 24 16.39 1.16 -8.79
CA LYS A 24 15.59 1.24 -10.03
C LYS A 24 15.08 -0.12 -10.51
N GLU A 25 15.82 -1.18 -10.26
CA GLU A 25 15.50 -2.54 -10.74
C GLU A 25 14.42 -3.25 -9.92
N VAL A 26 14.32 -2.92 -8.64
CA VAL A 26 13.36 -3.56 -7.72
C VAL A 26 11.93 -3.15 -8.06
N THR A 27 11.06 -4.14 -8.21
CA THR A 27 9.63 -3.96 -8.46
C THR A 27 8.81 -3.92 -7.16
N THR A 28 7.69 -3.22 -7.19
CA THR A 28 6.78 -3.04 -6.05
C THR A 28 5.34 -3.31 -6.46
N THR A 29 4.49 -3.68 -5.51
CA THR A 29 3.08 -4.04 -5.74
C THR A 29 2.10 -2.97 -5.24
N TYR A 30 2.54 -2.09 -4.34
CA TYR A 30 1.67 -1.09 -3.69
C TYR A 30 0.93 -0.19 -4.69
N GLU A 31 1.55 0.15 -5.82
CA GLU A 31 0.96 1.03 -6.83
C GLU A 31 -0.35 0.47 -7.43
N LYS A 32 -0.57 -0.85 -7.34
CA LYS A 32 -1.83 -1.46 -7.77
C LYS A 32 -3.00 -1.00 -6.90
N ILE A 33 -2.81 -0.86 -5.58
CA ILE A 33 -3.87 -0.59 -4.61
C ILE A 33 -3.77 0.79 -3.94
N ALA A 34 -2.60 1.45 -4.03
CA ALA A 34 -2.37 2.75 -3.39
C ALA A 34 -2.16 3.88 -4.40
N MET A 35 -2.59 5.07 -4.03
CA MET A 35 -2.23 6.30 -4.70
C MET A 35 -1.13 7.02 -3.92
N THR A 36 -0.13 7.54 -4.63
CA THR A 36 0.95 8.31 -4.00
C THR A 36 0.56 9.77 -3.90
N VAL A 37 0.61 10.32 -2.68
CA VAL A 37 0.31 11.73 -2.39
C VAL A 37 1.54 12.41 -1.78
N PRO A 38 2.03 13.51 -2.38
CA PRO A 38 3.13 14.27 -1.79
C PRO A 38 2.66 15.00 -0.53
N SER A 39 3.52 15.02 0.50
CA SER A 39 3.27 15.72 1.77
C SER A 39 4.23 16.89 1.93
N SER A 40 3.71 18.03 2.39
CA SER A 40 4.50 19.24 2.65
C SER A 40 4.91 19.43 4.12
N GLY A 41 4.27 18.71 5.06
CA GLY A 41 4.43 18.91 6.49
C GLY A 41 4.71 17.62 7.28
N LYS A 42 4.65 17.75 8.61
CA LYS A 42 4.75 16.61 9.54
C LYS A 42 3.56 15.65 9.37
N PHE A 43 2.42 16.18 9.05
CA PHE A 43 1.17 15.45 8.83
C PHE A 43 0.39 16.08 7.67
N MET A 44 -0.58 15.32 7.12
CA MET A 44 -1.60 15.83 6.20
C MET A 44 -2.99 15.48 6.70
N ASP A 45 -3.93 16.42 6.50
CA ASP A 45 -5.34 16.24 6.80
C ASP A 45 -6.12 15.97 5.51
N TYR A 46 -6.77 14.82 5.45
CA TYR A 46 -7.51 14.33 4.28
C TYR A 46 -9.03 14.57 4.41
N ARG A 47 -9.46 15.73 4.92
CA ARG A 47 -10.88 16.11 5.06
C ARG A 47 -11.69 15.97 3.78
N TRP A 48 -11.05 16.10 2.63
CA TRP A 48 -11.68 15.99 1.32
C TRP A 48 -12.18 14.57 0.99
N LEU A 49 -11.73 13.53 1.71
CA LEU A 49 -12.23 12.17 1.53
C LEU A 49 -13.73 12.01 1.86
N GLY A 50 -14.28 12.87 2.70
CA GLY A 50 -15.71 12.85 3.03
C GLY A 50 -16.63 13.39 1.94
N ASN A 51 -16.09 13.93 0.84
CA ASN A 51 -16.86 14.58 -0.21
C ASN A 51 -16.70 13.91 -1.57
N PHE A 52 -17.83 13.55 -2.18
CA PHE A 52 -17.92 13.06 -3.55
C PHE A 52 -18.58 14.11 -4.43
N PRO A 53 -17.87 15.15 -4.92
CA PRO A 53 -18.47 16.13 -5.82
C PRO A 53 -18.89 15.43 -7.11
N LYS A 54 -20.17 15.54 -7.43
CA LYS A 54 -20.75 14.96 -8.63
C LYS A 54 -21.27 16.05 -9.56
N MET A 55 -21.13 15.84 -10.86
CA MET A 55 -21.77 16.70 -11.84
C MET A 55 -23.28 16.50 -11.80
N GLU A 56 -24.00 17.59 -11.54
CA GLU A 56 -25.45 17.65 -11.53
C GLU A 56 -25.96 18.55 -12.65
N ARG A 57 -27.20 18.29 -13.11
CA ARG A 57 -27.84 19.17 -14.08
C ARG A 57 -28.04 20.52 -13.40
N TRP A 58 -27.41 21.57 -13.94
CA TRP A 58 -27.56 22.92 -13.41
C TRP A 58 -28.93 23.49 -13.79
N VAL A 59 -29.83 23.56 -12.82
CA VAL A 59 -31.14 24.23 -12.95
C VAL A 59 -31.27 25.19 -11.77
N GLY A 60 -31.23 26.50 -12.05
CA GLY A 60 -31.30 27.52 -11.02
C GLY A 60 -29.96 27.82 -10.34
N LYS A 61 -29.86 27.72 -9.01
CA LYS A 61 -28.64 27.95 -8.24
C LYS A 61 -27.74 26.70 -8.26
N LYS A 62 -26.41 26.92 -8.33
CA LYS A 62 -25.44 25.82 -8.18
C LYS A 62 -25.56 25.18 -6.79
N VAL A 63 -25.55 23.86 -6.75
CA VAL A 63 -25.42 23.11 -5.50
C VAL A 63 -23.97 23.21 -5.02
N ILE A 64 -23.77 23.72 -3.81
CA ILE A 64 -22.46 23.85 -3.18
C ILE A 64 -22.35 22.75 -2.13
N ASN A 65 -21.55 21.73 -2.41
CA ASN A 65 -21.20 20.69 -1.43
C ASN A 65 -20.20 21.28 -0.44
N LYS A 66 -20.55 21.33 0.84
CA LYS A 66 -19.61 21.71 1.91
C LYS A 66 -18.69 20.54 2.21
N LEU A 67 -17.42 20.86 2.57
CA LEU A 67 -16.50 19.85 3.11
C LEU A 67 -17.12 19.23 4.36
N ALA A 68 -17.15 17.89 4.44
CA ALA A 68 -17.62 17.20 5.63
C ALA A 68 -16.67 17.51 6.80
N ASP A 69 -17.21 17.56 8.04
CA ASP A 69 -16.46 17.85 9.26
C ASP A 69 -15.59 16.67 9.74
N TYR A 70 -15.27 15.72 8.86
CA TYR A 70 -14.38 14.62 9.19
C TYR A 70 -12.93 15.07 9.19
N GLN A 71 -12.23 14.84 10.30
CA GLN A 71 -10.80 15.06 10.40
C GLN A 71 -10.09 13.70 10.27
N TYR A 72 -9.30 13.53 9.19
CA TYR A 72 -8.49 12.35 8.99
C TYR A 72 -7.04 12.75 8.73
N VAL A 73 -6.21 12.55 9.75
CA VAL A 73 -4.82 12.98 9.76
C VAL A 73 -3.90 11.77 9.63
N VAL A 74 -3.01 11.83 8.64
CA VAL A 74 -1.92 10.85 8.46
C VAL A 74 -0.60 11.53 8.82
N VAL A 75 0.12 10.99 9.80
CA VAL A 75 1.39 11.52 10.31
C VAL A 75 2.54 10.81 9.62
N ASN A 76 3.50 11.58 9.06
CA ASN A 76 4.70 11.03 8.46
C ASN A 76 5.65 10.45 9.52
N GLU A 77 6.17 9.27 9.25
CA GLU A 77 7.19 8.60 10.06
C GLU A 77 8.55 8.68 9.38
N ASN A 78 9.63 8.60 10.16
CA ASN A 78 11.00 8.62 9.68
C ASN A 78 11.53 7.19 9.58
N PHE A 79 12.18 6.87 8.46
CA PHE A 79 12.79 5.58 8.19
C PHE A 79 14.24 5.79 7.82
N ALA A 80 15.13 4.94 8.33
CA ALA A 80 16.53 4.94 7.98
C ALA A 80 17.11 3.52 8.03
N ALA A 81 18.04 3.23 7.14
CA ALA A 81 18.91 2.07 7.21
C ALA A 81 20.35 2.56 7.04
N THR A 82 21.19 2.32 8.04
CA THR A 82 22.57 2.84 8.09
C THR A 82 23.55 1.69 8.16
N VAL A 83 24.64 1.81 7.40
CA VAL A 83 25.76 0.88 7.34
C VAL A 83 27.02 1.61 7.79
N GLU A 84 27.79 0.96 8.64
CA GLU A 84 29.08 1.42 9.12
C GLU A 84 30.19 0.89 8.21
N VAL A 85 31.19 1.73 7.92
CA VAL A 85 32.38 1.38 7.13
C VAL A 85 33.60 1.68 7.97
N SER A 86 34.41 0.65 8.29
CA SER A 86 35.64 0.82 9.03
C SER A 86 36.67 1.60 8.20
N ARG A 87 37.37 2.49 8.86
CA ARG A 87 38.50 3.17 8.26
C ARG A 87 39.63 2.20 7.85
N ASP A 88 39.87 1.18 8.68
CA ASP A 88 40.90 0.17 8.44
C ASP A 88 40.55 -0.66 7.17
N ASP A 89 39.28 -1.00 6.94
CA ASP A 89 38.86 -1.69 5.73
C ASP A 89 39.08 -0.86 4.46
N ILE A 90 38.98 0.47 4.59
CA ILE A 90 39.31 1.39 3.49
C ILE A 90 40.80 1.43 3.25
N GLU A 91 41.62 1.46 4.30
CA GLU A 91 43.11 1.45 4.21
C GLU A 91 43.60 0.15 3.58
N ASP A 92 42.98 -0.99 3.92
CA ASP A 92 43.32 -2.33 3.45
C ASP A 92 42.61 -2.72 2.12
N ASP A 93 41.88 -1.80 1.51
CA ASP A 93 41.17 -2.00 0.24
C ASP A 93 40.09 -3.12 0.28
N GLN A 94 39.50 -3.37 1.45
CA GLN A 94 38.48 -4.40 1.66
C GLN A 94 37.06 -3.90 1.31
N LEU A 95 36.91 -3.04 0.32
CA LEU A 95 35.67 -2.34 -0.01
C LEU A 95 34.61 -3.22 -0.68
N GLY A 96 35.02 -4.39 -1.17
CA GLY A 96 34.10 -5.33 -1.85
C GLY A 96 32.95 -5.82 -0.99
N ILE A 97 33.12 -5.83 0.35
CA ILE A 97 32.08 -6.28 1.30
C ILE A 97 30.94 -5.26 1.48
N TYR A 98 31.15 -3.98 1.16
CA TYR A 98 30.17 -2.91 1.38
C TYR A 98 29.22 -2.70 0.19
N LYS A 99 29.60 -3.12 -1.02
CA LYS A 99 28.73 -3.02 -2.19
C LYS A 99 27.43 -3.83 -2.03
N PRO A 100 27.43 -5.12 -1.62
CA PRO A 100 26.21 -5.87 -1.34
C PRO A 100 25.35 -5.23 -0.25
N GLN A 101 25.95 -4.58 0.75
CA GLN A 101 25.22 -3.87 1.80
C GLN A 101 24.51 -2.63 1.27
N ALA A 102 25.15 -1.86 0.37
CA ALA A 102 24.50 -0.74 -0.31
C ALA A 102 23.36 -1.19 -1.20
N GLU A 103 23.51 -2.30 -1.93
CA GLU A 103 22.45 -2.93 -2.73
C GLU A 103 21.30 -3.42 -1.86
N SER A 104 21.57 -4.04 -0.70
CA SER A 104 20.56 -4.47 0.27
C SER A 104 19.80 -3.27 0.87
N ALA A 105 20.49 -2.18 1.20
CA ALA A 105 19.85 -0.96 1.68
C ALA A 105 18.94 -0.34 0.60
N ALA A 106 19.34 -0.39 -0.66
CA ALA A 106 18.53 0.07 -1.79
C ALA A 106 17.28 -0.78 -1.97
N TRP A 107 17.42 -2.11 -1.88
CA TRP A 107 16.29 -3.04 -1.95
C TRP A 107 15.28 -2.76 -0.83
N SER A 108 15.74 -2.65 0.41
CA SER A 108 14.89 -2.32 1.57
C SER A 108 14.20 -0.96 1.39
N ALA A 109 14.93 0.05 0.96
CA ALA A 109 14.37 1.38 0.71
C ALA A 109 13.27 1.38 -0.36
N LYS A 110 13.41 0.55 -1.39
CA LYS A 110 12.40 0.40 -2.44
C LYS A 110 11.18 -0.38 -1.97
N GLN A 111 11.34 -1.32 -1.03
CA GLN A 111 10.24 -2.11 -0.44
C GLN A 111 9.44 -1.32 0.61
N LEU A 112 9.98 -0.23 1.16
CA LEU A 112 9.31 0.56 2.19
C LEU A 112 7.86 0.96 1.84
N PRO A 113 7.51 1.41 0.62
CA PRO A 113 6.13 1.69 0.26
C PRO A 113 5.22 0.46 0.35
N ASP A 114 5.72 -0.71 -0.09
CA ASP A 114 4.98 -1.96 0.02
C ASP A 114 4.74 -2.32 1.49
N GLU A 115 5.78 -2.25 2.33
CA GLU A 115 5.67 -2.54 3.75
C GLU A 115 4.60 -1.69 4.43
N LEU A 116 4.60 -0.38 4.21
CA LEU A 116 3.64 0.54 4.81
C LEU A 116 2.21 0.32 4.31
N VAL A 117 2.05 0.11 3.01
CA VAL A 117 0.73 -0.08 2.40
C VAL A 117 0.11 -1.41 2.83
N TRP A 118 0.90 -2.50 2.86
CA TRP A 118 0.41 -3.81 3.28
C TRP A 118 0.24 -3.90 4.80
N GLU A 119 1.03 -3.18 5.59
CA GLU A 119 0.78 -3.02 7.03
C GLU A 119 -0.58 -2.34 7.28
N ALA A 120 -0.91 -1.29 6.52
CA ALA A 120 -2.22 -0.65 6.60
C ALA A 120 -3.34 -1.63 6.20
N MET A 121 -3.15 -2.46 5.17
CA MET A 121 -4.13 -3.48 4.78
C MET A 121 -4.32 -4.55 5.85
N ASN A 122 -3.27 -5.02 6.51
CA ASN A 122 -3.37 -5.96 7.64
C ASN A 122 -4.19 -5.39 8.82
N LYS A 123 -4.15 -4.07 9.01
CA LYS A 123 -4.90 -3.36 10.05
C LYS A 123 -6.31 -2.92 9.59
N ALA A 124 -6.72 -3.20 8.34
CA ALA A 124 -7.94 -2.66 7.73
C ALA A 124 -9.24 -2.99 8.49
N PHE A 125 -9.29 -4.13 9.19
CA PHE A 125 -10.45 -4.54 9.99
C PHE A 125 -10.55 -3.85 11.35
N THR A 126 -9.51 -3.13 11.79
CA THR A 126 -9.43 -2.51 13.13
C THR A 126 -9.11 -1.03 13.09
N ALA A 127 -8.22 -0.60 12.19
CA ALA A 127 -7.79 0.79 12.11
C ALA A 127 -8.84 1.67 11.42
N LYS A 128 -9.06 2.85 11.98
CA LYS A 128 -10.10 3.78 11.55
C LYS A 128 -9.71 4.54 10.29
N CYS A 129 -10.69 4.73 9.40
CA CYS A 129 -10.59 5.63 8.26
C CYS A 129 -11.24 7.00 8.55
N TYR A 130 -11.46 7.81 7.51
CA TYR A 130 -11.92 9.19 7.62
C TYR A 130 -13.28 9.36 8.33
N ASP A 131 -14.15 8.36 8.30
CA ASP A 131 -15.47 8.40 8.94
C ASP A 131 -15.46 7.89 10.40
N GLY A 132 -14.29 7.61 10.95
CA GLY A 132 -14.10 7.12 12.32
C GLY A 132 -14.43 5.66 12.55
N LYS A 133 -14.83 4.92 11.49
CA LYS A 133 -15.04 3.46 11.52
C LYS A 133 -13.79 2.72 11.06
N PRO A 134 -13.62 1.43 11.39
CA PRO A 134 -12.61 0.60 10.73
C PRO A 134 -12.75 0.68 9.22
N PHE A 135 -11.63 0.62 8.48
CA PHE A 135 -11.65 0.72 7.03
C PHE A 135 -12.47 -0.37 6.35
N ILE A 136 -12.49 -1.57 6.92
CA ILE A 136 -13.40 -2.67 6.56
C ILE A 136 -14.38 -2.85 7.70
N ALA A 137 -15.62 -2.42 7.51
CA ALA A 137 -16.66 -2.40 8.54
C ALA A 137 -18.06 -2.63 7.94
N THR A 138 -19.05 -2.86 8.81
CA THR A 138 -20.42 -3.13 8.42
C THR A 138 -21.32 -1.88 8.43
N ASN A 139 -20.81 -0.74 8.89
CA ASN A 139 -21.64 0.43 9.26
C ASN A 139 -21.00 1.77 8.89
N HIS A 140 -20.43 1.86 7.68
CA HIS A 140 -19.95 3.15 7.14
C HIS A 140 -21.13 4.09 6.89
N PRO A 141 -21.12 5.33 7.36
CA PRO A 141 -22.22 6.26 7.16
C PRO A 141 -22.33 6.71 5.69
N VAL A 142 -23.59 6.86 5.23
CA VAL A 142 -23.94 7.43 3.91
C VAL A 142 -25.09 8.41 4.11
N GLY A 143 -24.84 9.70 3.83
CA GLY A 143 -25.81 10.76 4.11
C GLY A 143 -26.18 10.84 5.60
N GLU A 144 -27.35 11.38 5.90
CA GLU A 144 -27.77 11.61 7.29
C GLU A 144 -28.25 10.33 8.02
N LYS A 145 -28.77 9.34 7.32
CA LYS A 145 -29.43 8.16 7.94
C LYS A 145 -29.04 6.82 7.31
N GLY A 146 -28.27 6.82 6.24
CA GLY A 146 -27.87 5.61 5.53
C GLY A 146 -26.56 5.02 6.07
N SER A 147 -26.36 3.74 5.79
CA SER A 147 -25.06 3.08 6.00
C SER A 147 -24.80 2.03 4.92
N PHE A 148 -23.53 1.74 4.67
CA PHE A 148 -23.13 0.60 3.85
C PHE A 148 -22.13 -0.29 4.59
N SER A 149 -22.05 -1.53 4.16
CA SER A 149 -21.04 -2.49 4.60
C SER A 149 -20.08 -2.80 3.46
N ASN A 150 -18.79 -2.88 3.78
CA ASN A 150 -17.77 -3.41 2.91
C ASN A 150 -17.04 -4.60 3.54
N LYS A 151 -17.69 -5.24 4.53
CA LYS A 151 -17.16 -6.37 5.30
C LYS A 151 -17.97 -7.64 5.07
N GLY A 152 -17.25 -8.75 4.88
CA GLY A 152 -17.76 -10.12 4.94
C GLY A 152 -16.93 -10.98 5.88
N THR A 153 -17.39 -12.21 6.04
CA THR A 153 -16.77 -13.21 6.93
C THR A 153 -16.48 -14.54 6.22
N LYS A 154 -17.02 -14.74 4.99
CA LYS A 154 -16.90 -16.02 4.29
C LYS A 154 -15.53 -16.20 3.66
N LYS A 155 -15.01 -17.41 3.75
CA LYS A 155 -13.79 -17.84 3.03
C LYS A 155 -14.03 -17.78 1.52
N LEU A 156 -12.98 -17.47 0.77
CA LEU A 156 -12.99 -17.63 -0.68
C LEU A 156 -13.03 -19.12 -1.02
N SER A 157 -13.96 -19.54 -1.89
CA SER A 157 -14.13 -20.95 -2.21
C SER A 157 -14.51 -21.18 -3.67
N ILE A 158 -14.02 -22.30 -4.21
CA ILE A 158 -14.34 -22.83 -5.55
C ILE A 158 -15.01 -24.21 -5.48
N GLU A 159 -15.26 -24.74 -4.28
CA GLU A 159 -15.84 -26.08 -4.07
C GLU A 159 -17.20 -26.25 -4.76
N SER A 160 -17.99 -25.21 -4.81
CA SER A 160 -19.28 -25.22 -5.50
C SER A 160 -19.69 -23.84 -5.98
N LEU A 161 -20.59 -23.81 -6.98
CA LEU A 161 -21.17 -22.56 -7.44
C LEU A 161 -21.85 -21.77 -6.32
N ALA A 162 -22.54 -22.44 -5.41
CA ALA A 162 -23.21 -21.79 -4.28
C ALA A 162 -22.20 -21.14 -3.31
N LYS A 163 -21.07 -21.80 -2.99
CA LYS A 163 -20.02 -21.22 -2.15
C LYS A 163 -19.32 -20.05 -2.85
N ALA A 164 -18.98 -20.19 -4.14
CA ALA A 164 -18.38 -19.10 -4.91
C ALA A 164 -19.32 -17.88 -5.02
N GLN A 165 -20.62 -18.10 -5.21
CA GLN A 165 -21.65 -17.04 -5.20
C GLN A 165 -21.81 -16.41 -3.82
N GLY A 166 -21.76 -17.22 -2.75
CA GLY A 166 -21.91 -16.75 -1.38
C GLY A 166 -20.69 -16.00 -0.83
N SER A 167 -19.50 -16.17 -1.41
CA SER A 167 -18.28 -15.44 -1.08
C SER A 167 -18.00 -14.34 -2.10
N PHE A 168 -17.25 -14.63 -3.16
CA PHE A 168 -16.84 -13.65 -4.19
C PHE A 168 -18.04 -12.98 -4.88
N GLY A 169 -19.07 -13.75 -5.26
CA GLY A 169 -20.25 -13.21 -5.93
C GLY A 169 -21.03 -12.21 -5.08
N ALA A 170 -21.20 -12.51 -3.79
CA ALA A 170 -21.88 -11.62 -2.85
C ALA A 170 -21.09 -10.32 -2.65
N ALA A 171 -19.77 -10.41 -2.46
CA ALA A 171 -18.88 -9.27 -2.34
C ALA A 171 -18.98 -8.34 -3.56
N ARG A 172 -18.84 -8.91 -4.75
CA ARG A 172 -18.94 -8.19 -6.03
C ARG A 172 -20.30 -7.50 -6.18
N THR A 173 -21.38 -8.20 -5.90
CA THR A 173 -22.73 -7.66 -5.99
C THR A 173 -22.93 -6.51 -5.00
N GLN A 174 -22.44 -6.66 -3.77
CA GLN A 174 -22.53 -5.62 -2.74
C GLN A 174 -21.78 -4.36 -3.15
N MET A 175 -20.54 -4.49 -3.66
CA MET A 175 -19.76 -3.34 -4.16
C MET A 175 -20.44 -2.63 -5.32
N MET A 176 -20.95 -3.37 -6.30
CA MET A 176 -21.58 -2.78 -7.49
C MET A 176 -22.91 -2.09 -7.18
N ASN A 177 -23.58 -2.47 -6.10
CA ASN A 177 -24.84 -1.86 -5.66
C ASN A 177 -24.64 -0.65 -4.72
N LEU A 178 -23.40 -0.24 -4.43
CA LEU A 178 -23.14 0.93 -3.60
C LEU A 178 -23.70 2.20 -4.22
N LYS A 179 -24.31 3.00 -3.36
CA LYS A 179 -24.95 4.26 -3.73
C LYS A 179 -24.33 5.41 -2.94
N ASP A 180 -24.44 6.61 -3.50
CA ASP A 180 -24.08 7.85 -2.81
C ASP A 180 -25.19 8.28 -1.83
N ASP A 181 -24.98 9.41 -1.15
CA ASP A 181 -25.88 10.03 -0.21
C ASP A 181 -27.25 10.44 -0.80
N GLN A 182 -27.33 10.54 -2.12
CA GLN A 182 -28.57 10.84 -2.87
C GLN A 182 -29.21 9.60 -3.49
N GLY A 183 -28.73 8.40 -3.15
CA GLY A 183 -29.25 7.13 -3.67
C GLY A 183 -28.83 6.78 -5.10
N ARG A 184 -27.87 7.51 -5.69
CA ARG A 184 -27.38 7.25 -7.05
C ARG A 184 -26.24 6.21 -7.03
N PRO A 185 -26.17 5.29 -8.01
CA PRO A 185 -25.10 4.31 -8.09
C PRO A 185 -23.72 4.96 -8.16
N LEU A 186 -22.76 4.50 -7.33
CA LEU A 186 -21.36 4.94 -7.34
C LEU A 186 -20.58 4.38 -8.52
N ASN A 187 -21.16 3.43 -9.28
CA ASN A 187 -20.52 2.76 -10.42
C ASN A 187 -19.15 2.15 -10.05
N VAL A 188 -19.09 1.50 -8.89
CA VAL A 188 -17.92 0.73 -8.46
C VAL A 188 -17.87 -0.56 -9.26
N LYS A 189 -16.73 -0.86 -9.86
CA LYS A 189 -16.50 -2.07 -10.67
C LYS A 189 -15.23 -2.77 -10.18
N PRO A 190 -15.35 -3.78 -9.33
CA PRO A 190 -14.20 -4.51 -8.84
C PRO A 190 -13.40 -5.12 -9.98
N ASN A 191 -12.08 -4.90 -9.96
CA ASN A 191 -11.16 -5.36 -10.99
C ASN A 191 -9.92 -6.08 -10.42
N LEU A 192 -9.71 -6.06 -9.11
CA LEU A 192 -8.56 -6.67 -8.45
C LEU A 192 -9.00 -7.49 -7.25
N LEU A 193 -8.61 -8.78 -7.23
CA LEU A 193 -8.76 -9.71 -6.11
C LEU A 193 -7.41 -9.88 -5.43
N VAL A 194 -7.29 -9.42 -4.19
CA VAL A 194 -6.06 -9.48 -3.39
C VAL A 194 -6.20 -10.59 -2.35
N VAL A 195 -5.23 -11.48 -2.32
CA VAL A 195 -5.24 -12.65 -1.45
C VAL A 195 -3.87 -12.91 -0.83
N PRO A 196 -3.79 -13.53 0.36
CA PRO A 196 -2.56 -14.10 0.89
C PRO A 196 -2.11 -15.30 0.04
N VAL A 197 -0.86 -15.71 0.21
CA VAL A 197 -0.28 -16.85 -0.52
C VAL A 197 -1.11 -18.12 -0.34
N ALA A 198 -1.65 -18.35 0.85
CA ALA A 198 -2.48 -19.53 1.16
C ALA A 198 -3.75 -19.63 0.28
N LEU A 199 -4.31 -18.53 -0.17
CA LEU A 199 -5.49 -18.49 -1.04
C LEU A 199 -5.14 -18.30 -2.52
N GLY A 200 -3.86 -18.25 -2.88
CA GLY A 200 -3.41 -17.96 -4.25
C GLY A 200 -3.96 -18.94 -5.28
N ASP A 201 -3.87 -20.25 -5.03
CA ASP A 201 -4.38 -21.28 -5.94
C ASP A 201 -5.90 -21.20 -6.09
N THR A 202 -6.63 -21.01 -4.99
CA THR A 202 -8.10 -20.84 -5.01
C THR A 202 -8.50 -19.61 -5.81
N ALA A 203 -7.81 -18.49 -5.63
CA ALA A 203 -8.10 -17.24 -6.34
C ALA A 203 -7.79 -17.36 -7.84
N ARG A 204 -6.63 -17.96 -8.19
CA ARG A 204 -6.28 -18.20 -9.59
C ARG A 204 -7.29 -19.14 -10.26
N ALA A 205 -7.63 -20.26 -9.60
CA ALA A 205 -8.62 -21.19 -10.12
C ALA A 205 -9.97 -20.49 -10.35
N LEU A 206 -10.47 -19.69 -9.36
CA LEU A 206 -11.71 -18.94 -9.50
C LEU A 206 -11.72 -18.02 -10.74
N MET A 207 -10.56 -17.43 -11.10
CA MET A 207 -10.47 -16.50 -12.25
C MET A 207 -10.13 -17.17 -13.58
N THR A 208 -9.72 -18.45 -13.62
CA THR A 208 -9.22 -19.10 -14.83
C THR A 208 -10.00 -20.34 -15.27
N VAL A 209 -10.53 -21.15 -14.35
CA VAL A 209 -11.19 -22.42 -14.70
C VAL A 209 -12.56 -22.19 -15.35
N ASP A 210 -12.94 -23.07 -16.27
CA ASP A 210 -14.27 -23.03 -16.92
C ASP A 210 -15.37 -23.59 -16.04
N ARG A 211 -15.03 -24.52 -15.15
CA ARG A 211 -15.95 -25.21 -14.23
C ARG A 211 -15.39 -25.21 -12.83
N LEU A 212 -16.26 -25.04 -11.84
CA LEU A 212 -15.93 -25.21 -10.44
C LEU A 212 -15.84 -26.70 -10.05
N GLU A 213 -15.40 -27.02 -8.84
CA GLU A 213 -15.19 -28.39 -8.39
C GLU A 213 -16.47 -29.24 -8.41
N ASP A 214 -17.65 -28.61 -8.24
CA ASP A 214 -18.94 -29.24 -8.39
C ASP A 214 -19.38 -29.50 -9.86
N GLY A 215 -18.49 -29.25 -10.81
CA GLY A 215 -18.70 -29.43 -12.25
C GLY A 215 -19.59 -28.37 -12.92
N LYS A 216 -20.13 -27.40 -12.17
CA LYS A 216 -20.94 -26.31 -12.74
C LYS A 216 -20.09 -25.26 -13.45
N PRO A 217 -20.64 -24.55 -14.46
CA PRO A 217 -19.95 -23.45 -15.12
C PRO A 217 -19.53 -22.39 -14.13
N ASN A 218 -18.31 -21.85 -14.28
CA ASN A 218 -17.77 -20.77 -13.48
C ASN A 218 -18.15 -19.40 -14.08
N PRO A 219 -19.03 -18.60 -13.47
CA PRO A 219 -19.41 -17.29 -13.97
C PRO A 219 -18.39 -16.19 -13.66
N TYR A 220 -17.32 -16.50 -12.92
CA TYR A 220 -16.33 -15.51 -12.43
C TYR A 220 -15.02 -15.56 -13.21
N LYS A 221 -14.89 -16.45 -14.18
CA LYS A 221 -13.70 -16.54 -15.03
C LYS A 221 -13.39 -15.19 -15.69
N GLY A 222 -12.16 -14.69 -15.49
CA GLY A 222 -11.69 -13.44 -16.11
C GLY A 222 -12.31 -12.15 -15.58
N VAL A 223 -13.04 -12.19 -14.43
CA VAL A 223 -13.72 -11.00 -13.91
C VAL A 223 -12.76 -10.02 -13.23
N CYS A 224 -11.71 -10.53 -12.57
CA CYS A 224 -10.71 -9.73 -11.87
C CYS A 224 -9.30 -10.22 -12.15
N GLU A 225 -8.31 -9.33 -12.02
CA GLU A 225 -6.91 -9.71 -11.85
C GLU A 225 -6.70 -10.25 -10.43
N VAL A 226 -5.82 -11.25 -10.28
CA VAL A 226 -5.42 -11.77 -8.96
C VAL A 226 -4.09 -11.17 -8.57
N LEU A 227 -3.99 -10.67 -7.36
CA LEU A 227 -2.75 -10.23 -6.72
C LEU A 227 -2.53 -11.05 -5.46
N GLU A 228 -1.50 -11.91 -5.49
CA GLU A 228 -1.03 -12.63 -4.32
C GLU A 228 0.00 -11.77 -3.60
N GLU A 229 -0.20 -11.57 -2.30
CA GLU A 229 0.68 -10.72 -1.51
C GLU A 229 1.18 -11.45 -0.25
N PRO A 230 2.47 -11.77 -0.20
CA PRO A 230 3.07 -12.48 0.93
C PRO A 230 3.05 -11.70 2.26
N ARG A 231 2.88 -10.37 2.21
CA ARG A 231 2.83 -9.52 3.41
C ARG A 231 1.48 -9.52 4.11
N LEU A 232 0.45 -10.15 3.54
CA LEU A 232 -0.81 -10.38 4.24
C LEU A 232 -0.62 -11.44 5.32
N THR A 233 -0.98 -11.10 6.56
CA THR A 233 -0.73 -11.94 7.74
C THR A 233 -1.86 -12.88 8.10
N ASN A 234 -3.07 -12.67 7.56
CA ASN A 234 -4.21 -13.54 7.77
C ASN A 234 -4.40 -14.42 6.53
N ASP A 235 -4.16 -15.71 6.65
CA ASP A 235 -4.21 -16.69 5.57
C ASP A 235 -5.62 -16.92 4.98
N ASP A 236 -6.66 -16.54 5.69
CA ASP A 236 -8.06 -16.69 5.27
C ASP A 236 -8.70 -15.38 4.78
N ALA A 237 -8.04 -14.25 5.02
CA ALA A 237 -8.57 -12.94 4.61
C ALA A 237 -8.35 -12.68 3.12
N TRP A 238 -9.32 -12.07 2.47
CA TRP A 238 -9.21 -11.66 1.08
C TRP A 238 -9.95 -10.34 0.83
N PHE A 239 -9.49 -9.62 -0.19
CA PHE A 239 -10.01 -8.30 -0.51
C PHE A 239 -10.36 -8.19 -1.99
N LEU A 240 -11.48 -7.55 -2.27
CA LEU A 240 -11.92 -7.23 -3.63
C LEU A 240 -11.89 -5.71 -3.78
N MET A 241 -11.25 -5.20 -4.83
CA MET A 241 -10.99 -3.78 -4.98
C MET A 241 -11.39 -3.25 -6.36
N ASP A 242 -11.84 -2.00 -6.39
CA ASP A 242 -11.91 -1.18 -7.60
C ASP A 242 -10.75 -0.18 -7.59
N THR A 243 -9.72 -0.47 -8.36
CA THR A 243 -8.51 0.38 -8.48
C THR A 243 -8.59 1.36 -9.66
N THR A 244 -9.72 1.41 -10.36
CA THR A 244 -9.93 2.30 -11.52
C THR A 244 -10.37 3.71 -11.12
N LYS A 245 -10.79 3.89 -9.87
CA LYS A 245 -11.25 5.19 -9.36
C LYS A 245 -10.07 6.14 -9.14
N PRO A 246 -10.30 7.46 -9.24
CA PRO A 246 -9.26 8.48 -8.99
C PRO A 246 -8.65 8.37 -7.60
N ILE A 247 -9.46 7.99 -6.59
CA ILE A 247 -9.00 7.74 -5.23
C ILE A 247 -8.96 6.25 -5.03
N LYS A 248 -7.74 5.73 -4.88
CA LYS A 248 -7.49 4.31 -4.63
C LYS A 248 -7.82 3.93 -3.18
N PRO A 249 -7.97 2.63 -2.87
CA PRO A 249 -8.25 2.15 -1.51
C PRO A 249 -7.26 2.65 -0.47
N ILE A 250 -5.99 2.72 -0.79
CA ILE A 250 -4.92 3.15 0.12
C ILE A 250 -4.26 4.43 -0.39
N ILE A 251 -3.82 5.27 0.54
CA ILE A 251 -3.01 6.46 0.28
C ILE A 251 -1.60 6.18 0.81
N TYR A 252 -0.61 6.25 -0.08
CA TYR A 252 0.78 6.29 0.30
C TYR A 252 1.26 7.74 0.30
N GLN A 253 1.48 8.29 1.49
CA GLN A 253 1.89 9.68 1.71
C GLN A 253 3.42 9.77 1.74
N VAL A 254 4.01 10.60 0.88
CA VAL A 254 5.47 10.76 0.77
C VAL A 254 5.88 12.17 1.14
N ARG A 255 6.66 12.32 2.21
CA ARG A 255 7.30 13.58 2.59
C ARG A 255 8.72 13.70 2.05
N LYS A 256 9.51 12.60 2.15
CA LYS A 256 10.87 12.47 1.62
C LYS A 256 11.00 11.09 0.98
N LYS A 257 11.23 11.07 -0.33
CA LYS A 257 11.54 9.81 -1.03
C LYS A 257 12.83 9.22 -0.45
N PRO A 258 13.01 7.90 -0.50
CA PRO A 258 14.28 7.29 -0.13
C PRO A 258 15.46 7.95 -0.86
N VAL A 259 16.44 8.40 -0.12
CA VAL A 259 17.67 9.02 -0.65
C VAL A 259 18.86 8.40 0.02
N PHE A 260 19.92 8.18 -0.78
CA PHE A 260 21.21 7.78 -0.25
C PHE A 260 21.84 8.93 0.53
N VAL A 261 22.29 8.64 1.74
CA VAL A 261 22.98 9.59 2.64
C VAL A 261 24.33 9.03 3.05
N GLN A 262 25.27 9.90 3.33
CA GLN A 262 26.62 9.49 3.73
C GLN A 262 27.25 10.50 4.69
N MET A 263 28.07 10.00 5.60
CA MET A 263 28.93 10.80 6.46
C MET A 263 30.40 10.41 6.20
N THR A 264 31.11 11.25 5.46
CA THR A 264 32.46 10.98 4.94
C THR A 264 33.48 12.04 5.34
N SER A 265 33.08 13.03 6.18
CA SER A 265 33.99 14.07 6.63
C SER A 265 35.03 13.51 7.62
N MET A 266 36.31 13.65 7.31
CA MET A 266 37.40 13.26 8.19
C MET A 266 37.40 14.01 9.53
N ASP A 267 36.88 15.23 9.55
CA ASP A 267 36.75 16.08 10.75
C ASP A 267 35.52 15.77 11.60
N SER A 268 34.74 14.76 11.19
CA SER A 268 33.56 14.33 11.97
C SER A 268 34.03 13.77 13.33
N PRO A 269 33.39 14.18 14.45
CA PRO A 269 33.68 13.61 15.77
C PRO A 269 33.60 12.08 15.79
N THR A 270 32.70 11.49 15.03
CA THR A 270 32.51 10.04 14.95
C THR A 270 33.67 9.35 14.25
N VAL A 271 34.18 9.93 13.17
CA VAL A 271 35.37 9.41 12.46
C VAL A 271 36.60 9.53 13.35
N PHE A 272 36.77 10.68 14.03
CA PHE A 272 37.87 10.90 14.93
C PHE A 272 37.87 9.95 16.15
N MET A 273 36.69 9.75 16.76
CA MET A 273 36.57 8.95 17.98
C MET A 273 36.51 7.44 17.73
N ASN A 274 35.85 7.01 16.65
CA ASN A 274 35.53 5.62 16.41
C ASN A 274 36.21 5.02 15.17
N GLY A 275 36.84 5.82 14.33
CA GLY A 275 37.50 5.34 13.09
C GLY A 275 36.52 4.79 12.04
N VAL A 276 35.28 5.31 12.02
CA VAL A 276 34.25 4.77 11.13
C VAL A 276 33.56 5.86 10.31
N PHE A 277 33.17 5.48 9.11
CA PHE A 277 32.30 6.26 8.22
C PHE A 277 30.92 5.62 8.14
N TYR A 278 29.92 6.40 7.76
CA TYR A 278 28.55 5.91 7.61
C TYR A 278 27.99 6.20 6.23
N PHE A 279 27.23 5.25 5.70
CA PHE A 279 26.34 5.48 4.59
C PHE A 279 24.99 4.78 4.84
N GLY A 280 23.97 5.17 4.08
CA GLY A 280 22.67 4.56 4.25
C GLY A 280 21.59 5.21 3.40
N THR A 281 20.36 4.96 3.80
CA THR A 281 19.20 5.58 3.16
C THR A 281 18.28 6.16 4.22
N GLU A 282 17.62 7.25 3.87
CA GLU A 282 16.60 7.89 4.71
C GLU A 282 15.35 8.16 3.90
N ALA A 283 14.19 7.99 4.52
CA ALA A 283 12.89 8.31 3.95
C ALA A 283 11.95 8.88 5.01
N ARG A 284 10.90 9.60 4.54
CA ARG A 284 9.77 9.99 5.39
C ARG A 284 8.50 9.75 4.63
N ALA A 285 7.65 8.87 5.15
CA ALA A 285 6.42 8.45 4.50
C ALA A 285 5.40 7.97 5.55
N ALA A 286 4.20 7.70 5.10
CA ALA A 286 3.17 6.99 5.87
C ALA A 286 2.15 6.38 4.91
N ALA A 287 1.39 5.41 5.36
CA ALA A 287 0.21 4.92 4.65
C ALA A 287 -1.06 5.28 5.42
N GLY A 288 -2.14 5.52 4.69
CA GLY A 288 -3.46 5.79 5.23
C GLY A 288 -4.54 5.23 4.32
N TYR A 289 -5.78 5.34 4.75
CA TYR A 289 -6.93 4.82 4.01
C TYR A 289 -7.52 5.88 3.08
N GLY A 290 -7.89 5.45 1.88
CA GLY A 290 -8.68 6.21 0.94
C GLY A 290 -10.19 5.96 1.14
N HIS A 291 -10.90 5.67 0.05
CA HIS A 291 -12.33 5.44 0.11
C HIS A 291 -12.69 3.99 0.43
N PRO A 292 -13.40 3.70 1.54
CA PRO A 292 -13.88 2.35 1.87
C PRO A 292 -14.88 1.79 0.86
N GLN A 293 -15.51 2.63 0.03
CA GLN A 293 -16.42 2.21 -1.03
C GLN A 293 -15.69 1.50 -2.20
N THR A 294 -14.39 1.67 -2.32
CA THR A 294 -13.57 1.08 -3.39
C THR A 294 -12.95 -0.26 -3.01
N VAL A 295 -13.20 -0.73 -1.79
CA VAL A 295 -12.70 -2.00 -1.27
C VAL A 295 -13.79 -2.76 -0.52
N TRP A 296 -13.73 -4.07 -0.61
CA TRP A 296 -14.50 -4.99 0.21
C TRP A 296 -13.56 -6.05 0.77
N GLY A 297 -13.71 -6.42 2.03
CA GLY A 297 -12.84 -7.40 2.67
C GLY A 297 -13.60 -8.46 3.45
N SER A 298 -13.12 -9.70 3.39
CA SER A 298 -13.54 -10.79 4.25
C SER A 298 -12.41 -11.17 5.20
N ASP A 299 -12.74 -11.41 6.46
CA ASP A 299 -11.79 -11.94 7.44
C ASP A 299 -11.68 -13.48 7.40
N GLY A 300 -12.50 -14.15 6.56
CA GLY A 300 -12.46 -15.58 6.36
C GLY A 300 -12.87 -16.42 7.56
N THR A 301 -13.55 -15.87 8.55
CA THR A 301 -13.90 -16.57 9.80
C THR A 301 -15.04 -17.58 9.64
N VAL A 302 -15.80 -17.52 8.55
CA VAL A 302 -16.91 -18.42 8.23
C VAL A 302 -16.60 -19.23 6.97
N ALA A 303 -16.76 -20.56 7.03
CA ALA A 303 -16.52 -21.46 5.92
C ALA A 303 -17.56 -21.35 4.78
#